data_d17ab2b8b9c2174d5eff84d328cc6aea
#
_entry.id   d17ab2b8b9c2174d5eff84d328cc6aea
#
_cell.length_a   1.000
_cell.length_b   1.000
_cell.length_c   1.000
_cell.angle_alpha   90.00
_cell.angle_beta   90.00
_cell.angle_gamma   90.00
#
_symmetry.space_group_name_H-M   'P 1'
#
loop_
_entity.id
_entity.type
_entity.pdbx_description
1 polymer ?
#
loop_
_entity_poly.entity_id
_entity_poly.type
_entity_poly.pdbx_seq_one_letter_code
_entity_poly.pdbx_strand_id
1 'polypeptide(L)'
;MMKLQLKAVGFPLLALSLAVTSCRSAEGGISDNTTTANSVYNVQVNLAGIESEEEVPVFQASTSKTMVAATSPQQTKISLGDDSFVMATLTPQSNTSSLASQAQASVNPIAATNLPTELGVGVRYKVAVYDKDGNFVTEKEFTYKNGETDGFLLNGGQNYTFVAYSLNSTSSTPAVNNGGTLANAKLSSISGDLMYFKKNMTVTGNGVNNLDVILKHQYSQITTKLDARQVGNISAVTNATITPANSSADISFATDALTYNGSISQPVTFSAQNLPIVTSSPTQVISNTTTTGQLNLGTVTVDGVSKSMTIDKLKITPGVRYNLNLRLGPCRQDINPVPFSVKDGVTQTFTMPATDFGFVFDIYKLDNSFNLTINGTQMASKEINFQGNDGATRTVRFADGTVYGSDVVPALLRPTPLPAKRTYEIWDLEGTPSAPLVRVVISKDGKISLFGSKSSGGALEPLELYNGNTLNTIKWNTTGTNTVTATQSVINITYMSGNGTGKQIVTCNP
;
A
#
# COMPACT_ATOMS: atom_id res chain seq x y z
N MET A 1 -21.94 -65.42 -0.95
CA MET A 1 -22.03 -65.87 -2.36
C MET A 1 -23.17 -65.14 -3.01
N MET A 2 -22.88 -64.16 -3.83
CA MET A 2 -23.85 -63.63 -4.80
C MET A 2 -23.09 -62.98 -5.94
N LYS A 3 -23.11 -63.62 -7.09
CA LYS A 3 -22.48 -63.17 -8.33
C LYS A 3 -23.34 -62.11 -8.95
N LEU A 4 -22.79 -60.95 -9.23
CA LEU A 4 -23.41 -59.94 -10.08
C LEU A 4 -22.81 -60.01 -11.46
N GLN A 5 -23.65 -60.23 -12.44
CA GLN A 5 -23.34 -60.34 -13.88
C GLN A 5 -23.24 -58.93 -14.49
N LEU A 6 -22.13 -58.66 -15.16
CA LEU A 6 -21.94 -57.47 -16.00
C LEU A 6 -22.59 -57.69 -17.35
N LYS A 7 -23.60 -56.88 -17.71
CA LYS A 7 -24.16 -56.83 -19.06
C LYS A 7 -23.42 -55.73 -19.84
N ALA A 8 -22.74 -56.17 -20.87
CA ALA A 8 -22.18 -55.27 -21.89
C ALA A 8 -23.31 -54.74 -22.78
N VAL A 9 -23.38 -53.42 -22.93
CA VAL A 9 -24.24 -52.74 -23.89
C VAL A 9 -23.34 -52.18 -25.01
N GLY A 10 -23.46 -52.76 -26.20
CA GLY A 10 -22.74 -52.30 -27.37
C GLY A 10 -23.39 -51.05 -27.96
N PHE A 11 -22.56 -50.07 -28.28
CA PHE A 11 -22.96 -48.89 -29.06
C PHE A 11 -22.62 -49.12 -30.54
N PRO A 12 -23.54 -48.89 -31.49
CA PRO A 12 -23.19 -48.92 -32.91
C PRO A 12 -22.53 -47.62 -33.35
N LEU A 13 -21.43 -47.79 -34.07
CA LEU A 13 -20.66 -46.74 -34.72
C LEU A 13 -21.44 -46.26 -35.96
N LEU A 14 -21.98 -45.03 -35.88
CA LEU A 14 -22.62 -44.38 -37.04
C LEU A 14 -21.58 -43.55 -37.80
N ALA A 15 -21.07 -44.07 -38.91
CA ALA A 15 -20.18 -43.34 -39.81
C ALA A 15 -20.99 -42.32 -40.62
N LEU A 16 -20.81 -41.02 -40.35
CA LEU A 16 -21.39 -39.94 -41.14
C LEU A 16 -20.37 -39.45 -42.18
N SER A 17 -20.54 -39.86 -43.42
CA SER A 17 -19.79 -39.41 -44.59
C SER A 17 -20.21 -37.98 -44.97
N LEU A 18 -19.36 -36.98 -44.76
CA LEU A 18 -19.51 -35.62 -45.25
C LEU A 18 -19.09 -35.57 -46.75
N ALA A 19 -20.05 -35.43 -47.63
CA ALA A 19 -19.82 -35.09 -49.01
C ALA A 19 -19.47 -33.60 -49.13
N VAL A 20 -18.21 -33.27 -49.44
CA VAL A 20 -17.78 -31.93 -49.85
C VAL A 20 -18.18 -31.69 -51.30
N THR A 21 -19.25 -30.96 -51.51
CA THR A 21 -19.58 -30.40 -52.84
C THR A 21 -18.79 -29.11 -53.02
N SER A 22 -17.68 -29.22 -53.78
CA SER A 22 -16.94 -28.06 -54.28
C SER A 22 -17.79 -27.38 -55.39
N CYS A 23 -18.39 -26.26 -55.06
CA CYS A 23 -18.90 -25.33 -56.07
C CYS A 23 -17.75 -24.42 -56.53
N ARG A 24 -17.23 -24.76 -57.70
CA ARG A 24 -16.33 -23.92 -58.48
C ARG A 24 -17.20 -22.89 -59.19
N SER A 25 -17.29 -21.67 -58.70
CA SER A 25 -17.90 -20.55 -59.42
C SER A 25 -16.90 -19.98 -60.42
N ALA A 26 -17.36 -19.81 -61.60
CA ALA A 26 -16.64 -19.31 -62.76
C ALA A 26 -16.16 -17.84 -62.53
N GLU A 27 -15.00 -17.58 -63.07
CA GLU A 27 -14.45 -16.24 -63.26
C GLU A 27 -15.44 -15.37 -64.05
N GLY A 28 -15.91 -14.33 -63.40
CA GLY A 28 -16.47 -13.15 -64.06
C GLY A 28 -15.68 -11.97 -63.52
N GLY A 29 -14.67 -11.54 -64.24
CA GLY A 29 -13.92 -10.33 -63.94
C GLY A 29 -14.86 -9.12 -63.99
N ILE A 30 -15.02 -8.50 -62.82
CA ILE A 30 -15.38 -7.09 -62.75
C ILE A 30 -14.33 -6.51 -61.79
N SER A 31 -13.35 -5.88 -62.44
CA SER A 31 -12.47 -4.92 -61.75
C SER A 31 -13.34 -3.71 -61.38
N ASP A 32 -13.96 -3.77 -60.22
CA ASP A 32 -14.57 -2.59 -59.63
C ASP A 32 -13.61 -2.07 -58.56
N ASN A 33 -12.60 -1.36 -59.07
CA ASN A 33 -11.70 -0.55 -58.28
C ASN A 33 -12.40 0.79 -57.97
N THR A 34 -13.61 0.72 -57.41
CA THR A 34 -14.22 1.84 -56.73
C THR A 34 -13.80 1.79 -55.29
N THR A 35 -12.64 2.38 -55.02
CA THR A 35 -12.39 2.99 -53.70
C THR A 35 -13.58 3.89 -53.39
N THR A 36 -14.57 3.36 -52.65
CA THR A 36 -15.65 4.16 -52.09
C THR A 36 -15.02 5.07 -51.00
N ALA A 37 -14.47 6.19 -51.49
CA ALA A 37 -13.77 7.18 -50.67
C ALA A 37 -14.64 7.87 -49.58
N ASN A 38 -15.85 7.36 -49.30
CA ASN A 38 -16.78 7.93 -48.33
C ASN A 38 -17.62 6.90 -47.55
N SER A 39 -17.20 5.65 -47.47
CA SER A 39 -17.92 4.69 -46.58
C SER A 39 -17.54 4.93 -45.15
N VAL A 40 -18.52 5.12 -44.30
CA VAL A 40 -18.39 5.38 -42.88
C VAL A 40 -18.39 4.09 -42.10
N TYR A 41 -17.44 3.91 -41.23
CA TYR A 41 -17.25 2.70 -40.42
C TYR A 41 -17.28 3.02 -38.93
N ASN A 42 -17.77 2.08 -38.16
CA ASN A 42 -17.83 2.23 -36.71
C ASN A 42 -16.45 2.00 -36.07
N VAL A 43 -16.02 2.91 -35.23
CA VAL A 43 -14.88 2.74 -34.33
C VAL A 43 -15.43 2.57 -32.93
N GLN A 44 -15.36 1.35 -32.42
CA GLN A 44 -15.78 1.03 -31.05
C GLN A 44 -14.72 1.48 -30.05
N VAL A 45 -15.10 2.25 -29.04
CA VAL A 45 -14.20 2.67 -27.95
C VAL A 45 -14.30 1.66 -26.81
N ASN A 46 -13.16 1.05 -26.47
CA ASN A 46 -13.02 0.12 -25.36
C ASN A 46 -12.04 0.68 -24.34
N LEU A 47 -12.52 1.10 -23.16
CA LEU A 47 -11.64 1.49 -22.07
C LEU A 47 -11.13 0.23 -21.36
N ALA A 48 -9.89 -0.15 -21.66
CA ALA A 48 -9.22 -1.35 -21.12
C ALA A 48 -8.76 -1.15 -19.68
N GLY A 49 -8.61 0.11 -19.22
CA GLY A 49 -8.26 0.43 -17.83
C GLY A 49 -7.46 1.70 -17.67
N ILE A 50 -6.88 1.84 -16.47
CA ILE A 50 -5.99 2.92 -16.08
C ILE A 50 -4.64 2.38 -15.64
N GLU A 51 -3.58 3.15 -15.86
CA GLU A 51 -2.21 2.84 -15.44
C GLU A 51 -1.56 4.05 -14.78
N SER A 52 -0.67 3.78 -13.83
CA SER A 52 0.32 4.77 -13.38
C SER A 52 1.62 4.54 -14.14
N GLU A 53 2.41 5.60 -14.34
CA GLU A 53 3.75 5.43 -14.90
C GLU A 53 4.62 4.59 -13.95
N GLU A 54 5.55 3.84 -14.51
CA GLU A 54 6.52 3.07 -13.74
C GLU A 54 7.86 3.81 -13.70
N GLU A 55 8.52 3.79 -12.55
CA GLU A 55 9.92 4.21 -12.52
C GLU A 55 10.76 3.21 -13.28
N VAL A 56 11.43 3.68 -14.34
CA VAL A 56 12.39 2.85 -15.09
C VAL A 56 13.58 2.55 -14.17
N PRO A 57 13.93 1.28 -13.91
CA PRO A 57 15.08 0.93 -13.11
C PRO A 57 16.35 1.48 -13.76
N VAL A 58 17.18 2.19 -13.01
CA VAL A 58 18.53 2.54 -13.47
C VAL A 58 19.39 1.28 -13.40
N PHE A 59 19.63 0.64 -14.54
CA PHE A 59 20.49 -0.53 -14.62
C PHE A 59 21.94 -0.11 -14.37
N GLN A 60 22.51 -0.51 -13.24
CA GLN A 60 23.95 -0.68 -13.15
C GLN A 60 24.33 -1.95 -13.91
N ALA A 61 25.19 -1.81 -14.89
CA ALA A 61 25.72 -2.94 -15.66
C ALA A 61 26.49 -3.88 -14.73
N SER A 62 25.87 -4.98 -14.34
CA SER A 62 26.49 -6.09 -13.62
C SER A 62 26.23 -7.37 -14.40
N THR A 63 27.30 -8.13 -14.63
CA THR A 63 27.37 -9.29 -15.51
C THR A 63 26.82 -10.58 -14.88
N SER A 64 25.93 -10.57 -13.92
CA SER A 64 25.33 -11.77 -13.37
C SER A 64 23.83 -11.85 -13.62
N LYS A 65 23.43 -12.91 -14.31
CA LYS A 65 22.04 -13.28 -14.59
C LYS A 65 21.30 -13.65 -13.33
N THR A 66 20.52 -12.75 -12.76
CA THR A 66 19.27 -13.09 -12.06
C THR A 66 18.43 -11.82 -11.99
N MET A 67 17.38 -11.75 -12.78
CA MET A 67 16.58 -10.57 -13.00
C MET A 67 15.25 -10.68 -12.28
N VAL A 68 15.10 -9.98 -11.19
CA VAL A 68 13.84 -9.32 -10.85
C VAL A 68 14.22 -7.87 -10.56
N ALA A 69 13.99 -6.98 -11.53
CA ALA A 69 14.19 -5.56 -11.34
C ALA A 69 13.04 -5.02 -10.49
N ALA A 70 13.12 -5.19 -9.19
CA ALA A 70 12.37 -4.37 -8.27
C ALA A 70 13.01 -2.98 -8.30
N THR A 71 12.23 -1.95 -8.61
CA THR A 71 12.64 -0.54 -8.46
C THR A 71 13.15 -0.36 -7.03
N SER A 72 14.44 -0.07 -6.89
CA SER A 72 15.03 0.03 -5.55
C SER A 72 14.41 1.25 -4.84
N PRO A 73 13.85 1.09 -3.63
CA PRO A 73 13.28 2.21 -2.91
C PRO A 73 14.36 3.25 -2.59
N GLN A 74 14.01 4.53 -2.68
CA GLN A 74 14.89 5.60 -2.22
C GLN A 74 14.88 5.63 -0.70
N GLN A 75 16.04 5.54 -0.08
CA GLN A 75 16.19 5.60 1.38
C GLN A 75 17.07 6.77 1.80
N THR A 76 16.62 7.51 2.80
CA THR A 76 17.38 8.61 3.40
C THR A 76 17.19 8.56 4.91
N LYS A 77 18.30 8.67 5.65
CA LYS A 77 18.29 8.79 7.11
C LYS A 77 18.54 10.25 7.48
N ILE A 78 17.69 10.80 8.33
CA ILE A 78 17.72 12.20 8.75
C ILE A 78 17.77 12.24 10.29
N SER A 79 18.75 12.96 10.85
CA SER A 79 18.82 13.19 12.29
C SER A 79 17.74 14.19 12.71
N LEU A 80 17.07 13.92 13.84
CA LEU A 80 16.10 14.80 14.47
C LEU A 80 16.64 15.36 15.83
N GLY A 81 17.91 15.67 15.89
CA GLY A 81 18.64 16.03 17.09
C GLY A 81 19.49 14.87 17.60
N ASP A 82 19.90 14.95 18.87
CA ASP A 82 20.87 14.00 19.42
C ASP A 82 20.27 12.63 19.78
N ASP A 83 18.94 12.55 19.89
CA ASP A 83 18.25 11.42 20.49
C ASP A 83 17.36 10.62 19.52
N SER A 84 17.16 11.10 18.29
CA SER A 84 16.25 10.45 17.34
C SER A 84 16.61 10.71 15.88
N PHE A 85 16.12 9.84 15.02
CA PHE A 85 16.25 9.94 13.57
C PHE A 85 14.94 9.57 12.87
N VAL A 86 14.83 9.93 11.60
CA VAL A 86 13.86 9.42 10.66
C VAL A 86 14.56 8.62 9.56
N MET A 87 14.06 7.44 9.31
CA MET A 87 14.36 6.68 8.08
C MET A 87 13.21 6.91 7.10
N ALA A 88 13.46 7.68 6.06
CA ALA A 88 12.52 7.90 4.97
C ALA A 88 12.77 6.86 3.86
N THR A 89 11.70 6.19 3.43
CA THR A 89 11.74 5.25 2.32
C THR A 89 10.63 5.59 1.34
N LEU A 90 10.98 6.08 0.16
CA LEU A 90 10.06 6.35 -0.94
C LEU A 90 10.05 5.14 -1.88
N THR A 91 8.90 4.49 -2.01
CA THR A 91 8.73 3.28 -2.82
C THR A 91 7.66 3.53 -3.87
N PRO A 92 7.95 3.37 -5.17
CA PRO A 92 6.93 3.36 -6.20
C PRO A 92 5.94 2.22 -5.95
N GLN A 93 4.66 2.49 -6.17
CA GLN A 93 3.64 1.44 -6.16
C GLN A 93 3.68 0.71 -7.50
N SER A 94 3.77 -0.61 -7.47
CA SER A 94 3.63 -1.42 -8.68
C SER A 94 2.16 -1.53 -9.08
N ASN A 95 1.88 -1.51 -10.38
CA ASN A 95 0.53 -1.75 -10.93
C ASN A 95 0.10 -3.24 -10.83
N THR A 96 0.89 -4.10 -10.18
CA THR A 96 0.54 -5.50 -10.00
C THR A 96 -0.64 -5.62 -9.05
N SER A 97 -1.82 -5.91 -9.56
CA SER A 97 -2.87 -6.50 -8.76
C SER A 97 -2.35 -7.82 -8.21
N SER A 98 -2.23 -7.95 -6.89
CA SER A 98 -1.90 -9.20 -6.23
C SER A 98 -3.07 -10.18 -6.41
N LEU A 99 -3.17 -10.80 -7.57
CA LEU A 99 -3.81 -12.10 -7.65
C LEU A 99 -2.88 -13.03 -6.88
N ALA A 100 -3.31 -13.47 -5.71
CA ALA A 100 -2.69 -14.56 -5.00
C ALA A 100 -2.66 -15.77 -5.94
N SER A 101 -1.64 -15.87 -6.76
CA SER A 101 -1.40 -17.03 -7.61
C SER A 101 -0.96 -18.15 -6.71
N GLN A 102 -1.80 -19.16 -6.60
CA GLN A 102 -1.34 -20.48 -6.19
C GLN A 102 -0.10 -20.83 -7.02
N ALA A 103 1.03 -20.98 -6.34
CA ALA A 103 2.28 -21.34 -6.95
C ALA A 103 2.17 -22.73 -7.57
N GLN A 104 1.93 -22.80 -8.88
CA GLN A 104 2.32 -23.94 -9.68
C GLN A 104 3.71 -23.65 -10.25
N ALA A 105 4.65 -24.50 -9.91
CA ALA A 105 6.00 -24.45 -10.43
C ALA A 105 5.96 -24.63 -11.96
N SER A 106 6.09 -23.54 -12.70
CA SER A 106 6.29 -23.52 -14.15
C SER A 106 7.70 -23.01 -14.43
N VAL A 107 8.43 -23.75 -15.23
CA VAL A 107 9.87 -23.60 -15.51
C VAL A 107 10.18 -22.43 -16.46
N ASN A 108 9.21 -21.59 -16.80
CA ASN A 108 9.43 -20.39 -17.62
C ASN A 108 8.90 -19.17 -16.84
N PRO A 109 9.76 -18.22 -16.47
CA PRO A 109 9.30 -16.94 -15.94
C PRO A 109 8.61 -16.17 -17.08
N ILE A 110 7.30 -16.20 -17.10
CA ILE A 110 6.50 -15.23 -17.88
C ILE A 110 6.72 -13.90 -17.19
N ALA A 111 7.24 -12.91 -17.92
CA ALA A 111 7.31 -11.54 -17.43
C ALA A 111 5.93 -11.15 -16.89
N ALA A 112 5.89 -10.65 -15.66
CA ALA A 112 4.64 -10.15 -15.08
C ALA A 112 4.16 -9.01 -15.97
N THR A 113 3.10 -9.26 -16.73
CA THR A 113 2.42 -8.21 -17.48
C THR A 113 1.61 -7.41 -16.48
N ASN A 114 1.93 -6.11 -16.36
CA ASN A 114 1.12 -5.18 -15.60
C ASN A 114 -0.29 -5.16 -16.21
N LEU A 115 -1.27 -5.58 -15.43
CA LEU A 115 -2.66 -5.49 -15.88
C LEU A 115 -3.18 -4.10 -15.50
N PRO A 116 -3.79 -3.37 -16.46
CA PRO A 116 -4.46 -2.11 -16.15
C PRO A 116 -5.48 -2.29 -15.04
N THR A 117 -5.54 -1.33 -14.13
CA THR A 117 -6.56 -1.29 -13.08
C THR A 117 -7.86 -0.76 -13.68
N GLU A 118 -8.99 -1.24 -13.22
CA GLU A 118 -10.28 -0.71 -13.67
C GLU A 118 -10.49 0.74 -13.22
N LEU A 119 -11.07 1.57 -14.09
CA LEU A 119 -11.57 2.89 -13.72
C LEU A 119 -12.79 2.73 -12.78
N GLY A 120 -13.03 3.69 -11.92
CA GLY A 120 -14.21 3.69 -11.06
C GLY A 120 -15.52 3.70 -11.87
N VAL A 121 -16.51 2.91 -11.47
CA VAL A 121 -17.82 2.88 -12.12
C VAL A 121 -18.47 4.28 -12.09
N GLY A 122 -18.98 4.75 -13.22
CA GLY A 122 -19.59 6.08 -13.35
C GLY A 122 -18.60 7.22 -13.61
N VAL A 123 -17.30 6.96 -13.57
CA VAL A 123 -16.29 7.97 -13.93
C VAL A 123 -16.40 8.31 -15.40
N ARG A 124 -16.34 9.61 -15.71
CA ARG A 124 -16.45 10.12 -17.07
C ARG A 124 -15.08 10.27 -17.73
N TYR A 125 -15.02 9.94 -19.01
CA TYR A 125 -13.89 10.23 -19.87
C TYR A 125 -14.36 10.71 -21.23
N LYS A 126 -13.57 11.54 -21.88
CA LYS A 126 -13.88 12.08 -23.20
C LYS A 126 -12.86 11.59 -24.22
N VAL A 127 -13.31 11.36 -25.44
CA VAL A 127 -12.45 11.06 -26.60
C VAL A 127 -12.69 12.12 -27.66
N ALA A 128 -11.64 12.84 -28.05
CA ALA A 128 -11.62 13.76 -29.17
C ALA A 128 -10.91 13.11 -30.37
N VAL A 129 -11.40 13.37 -31.58
CA VAL A 129 -10.92 12.78 -32.83
C VAL A 129 -10.47 13.86 -33.77
N TYR A 130 -9.26 13.72 -34.31
CA TYR A 130 -8.66 14.60 -35.30
C TYR A 130 -8.32 13.79 -36.57
N ASP A 131 -8.47 14.42 -37.75
CA ASP A 131 -8.11 13.81 -39.02
C ASP A 131 -6.57 13.75 -39.23
N LYS A 132 -6.16 13.22 -40.39
CA LYS A 132 -4.72 13.09 -40.76
C LYS A 132 -4.01 14.45 -40.88
N ASP A 133 -4.74 15.53 -41.12
CA ASP A 133 -4.21 16.89 -41.26
C ASP A 133 -4.28 17.66 -39.90
N GLY A 134 -4.75 16.98 -38.87
CA GLY A 134 -4.89 17.52 -37.52
C GLY A 134 -6.14 18.37 -37.30
N ASN A 135 -7.11 18.39 -38.23
CA ASN A 135 -8.36 19.11 -38.03
C ASN A 135 -9.30 18.33 -37.12
N PHE A 136 -10.04 19.06 -36.29
CA PHE A 136 -11.05 18.45 -35.42
C PHE A 136 -12.18 17.81 -36.24
N VAL A 137 -12.53 16.58 -35.88
CA VAL A 137 -13.62 15.83 -36.53
C VAL A 137 -14.82 15.73 -35.63
N THR A 138 -14.64 15.23 -34.43
CA THR A 138 -15.74 15.01 -33.46
C THR A 138 -15.17 14.75 -32.06
N GLU A 139 -16.02 14.83 -31.04
CA GLU A 139 -15.72 14.36 -29.69
C GLU A 139 -16.95 13.72 -29.06
N LYS A 140 -16.73 12.81 -28.09
CA LYS A 140 -17.79 12.20 -27.30
C LYS A 140 -17.34 11.97 -25.86
N GLU A 141 -18.24 12.23 -24.91
CA GLU A 141 -18.08 11.88 -23.51
C GLU A 141 -18.71 10.52 -23.23
N PHE A 142 -17.99 9.67 -22.52
CA PHE A 142 -18.40 8.32 -22.10
C PHE A 142 -18.44 8.26 -20.57
N THR A 143 -19.29 7.37 -20.05
CA THR A 143 -19.36 7.03 -18.64
C THR A 143 -18.96 5.58 -18.43
N TYR A 144 -17.92 5.30 -17.65
CA TYR A 144 -17.38 3.97 -17.50
C TYR A 144 -18.39 3.01 -16.87
N LYS A 145 -18.58 1.84 -17.51
CA LYS A 145 -19.52 0.76 -17.11
C LYS A 145 -20.99 1.21 -17.02
N ASN A 146 -21.39 2.23 -17.74
CA ASN A 146 -22.80 2.66 -17.80
C ASN A 146 -23.55 2.15 -19.05
N GLY A 147 -23.13 1.04 -19.61
CA GLY A 147 -23.86 0.31 -20.65
C GLY A 147 -23.71 0.81 -22.08
N GLU A 148 -22.96 1.87 -22.34
CA GLU A 148 -22.77 2.42 -23.69
C GLU A 148 -21.58 1.78 -24.40
N THR A 149 -21.85 1.03 -25.47
CA THR A 149 -20.87 0.50 -26.42
C THR A 149 -20.72 1.38 -27.66
N ASP A 150 -21.18 2.62 -27.57
CA ASP A 150 -21.16 3.56 -28.67
C ASP A 150 -19.74 3.98 -29.03
N GLY A 151 -19.50 4.14 -30.31
CA GLY A 151 -18.24 4.58 -30.89
C GLY A 151 -18.39 5.83 -31.75
N PHE A 152 -17.51 5.92 -32.74
CA PHE A 152 -17.52 6.99 -33.73
C PHE A 152 -17.77 6.41 -35.12
N LEU A 153 -18.54 7.13 -35.94
CA LEU A 153 -18.67 6.85 -37.34
C LEU A 153 -17.67 7.68 -38.16
N LEU A 154 -16.65 7.02 -38.71
CA LEU A 154 -15.53 7.69 -39.39
C LEU A 154 -15.29 7.08 -40.79
N ASN A 155 -14.74 7.88 -41.71
CA ASN A 155 -14.44 7.42 -43.07
C ASN A 155 -13.35 6.34 -43.08
N GLY A 156 -13.58 5.26 -43.76
CA GLY A 156 -12.61 4.18 -43.96
C GLY A 156 -11.43 4.59 -44.82
N GLY A 157 -10.29 3.93 -44.63
CA GLY A 157 -9.03 4.21 -45.31
C GLY A 157 -8.32 5.49 -44.83
N GLN A 158 -8.88 6.22 -43.86
CA GLN A 158 -8.30 7.45 -43.33
C GLN A 158 -7.60 7.18 -42.00
N ASN A 159 -6.53 7.97 -41.73
CA ASN A 159 -5.84 7.95 -40.45
C ASN A 159 -6.41 9.03 -39.56
N TYR A 160 -6.63 8.69 -38.27
CA TYR A 160 -7.15 9.60 -37.26
C TYR A 160 -6.27 9.56 -36.01
N THR A 161 -6.19 10.71 -35.34
CA THR A 161 -5.62 10.82 -34.00
C THR A 161 -6.75 10.85 -32.98
N PHE A 162 -6.75 9.88 -32.06
CA PHE A 162 -7.66 9.80 -30.95
C PHE A 162 -6.96 10.27 -29.68
N VAL A 163 -7.58 11.23 -28.96
CA VAL A 163 -7.10 11.73 -27.69
C VAL A 163 -8.17 11.47 -26.64
N ALA A 164 -7.88 10.60 -25.68
CA ALA A 164 -8.78 10.30 -24.57
C ALA A 164 -8.24 10.88 -23.27
N TYR A 165 -9.15 11.41 -22.43
CA TYR A 165 -8.76 11.97 -21.13
C TYR A 165 -9.89 11.88 -20.10
N SER A 166 -9.50 11.89 -18.82
CA SER A 166 -10.41 11.88 -17.67
C SER A 166 -9.77 12.65 -16.51
N LEU A 167 -10.58 13.11 -15.57
CA LEU A 167 -10.13 13.66 -14.27
C LEU A 167 -10.50 12.78 -13.10
N ASN A 168 -10.77 11.50 -13.34
CA ASN A 168 -11.23 10.54 -12.32
C ASN A 168 -12.51 11.05 -11.60
N SER A 169 -13.39 11.70 -12.31
CA SER A 169 -14.59 12.35 -11.79
C SER A 169 -15.87 11.78 -12.41
N THR A 170 -16.92 11.69 -11.62
CA THR A 170 -18.27 11.30 -12.10
C THR A 170 -19.10 12.50 -12.58
N SER A 171 -18.64 13.74 -12.38
CA SER A 171 -19.43 14.94 -12.69
C SER A 171 -19.28 15.39 -14.13
N SER A 172 -18.07 15.63 -14.62
CA SER A 172 -17.81 16.11 -15.99
C SER A 172 -16.35 15.95 -16.38
N THR A 173 -16.08 16.00 -17.69
CA THR A 173 -14.75 16.16 -18.26
C THR A 173 -14.52 17.62 -18.66
N PRO A 174 -13.26 18.12 -18.61
CA PRO A 174 -12.95 19.48 -19.05
C PRO A 174 -13.20 19.66 -20.55
N ALA A 175 -13.47 20.89 -20.95
CA ALA A 175 -13.53 21.24 -22.35
C ALA A 175 -12.14 21.39 -22.96
N VAL A 176 -12.00 21.06 -24.24
CA VAL A 176 -10.76 21.28 -25.01
C VAL A 176 -10.67 22.76 -25.40
N ASN A 177 -9.58 23.41 -25.03
CA ASN A 177 -9.26 24.74 -25.46
C ASN A 177 -8.59 24.72 -26.84
N ASN A 178 -8.99 25.64 -27.73
CA ASN A 178 -8.51 25.74 -29.11
C ASN A 178 -8.60 24.41 -29.87
N GLY A 179 -9.66 23.65 -29.62
CA GLY A 179 -9.86 22.30 -30.11
C GLY A 179 -10.01 22.13 -31.61
N GLY A 180 -10.09 23.19 -32.40
CA GLY A 180 -10.27 23.14 -33.85
C GLY A 180 -9.14 22.46 -34.62
N THR A 181 -7.92 22.46 -34.07
CA THR A 181 -6.79 21.71 -34.64
C THR A 181 -5.98 21.03 -33.54
N LEU A 182 -5.47 19.83 -33.80
CA LEU A 182 -4.62 19.08 -32.88
C LEU A 182 -3.39 19.87 -32.43
N ALA A 183 -2.82 20.68 -33.36
CA ALA A 183 -1.63 21.49 -33.08
C ALA A 183 -1.86 22.56 -31.98
N ASN A 184 -3.07 23.05 -31.83
CA ASN A 184 -3.40 24.11 -30.88
C ASN A 184 -4.28 23.61 -29.70
N ALA A 185 -4.80 22.39 -29.82
CA ALA A 185 -5.68 21.79 -28.81
C ALA A 185 -4.93 21.51 -27.52
N LYS A 186 -5.56 21.87 -26.40
CA LYS A 186 -5.04 21.61 -25.05
C LYS A 186 -6.15 21.54 -24.02
N LEU A 187 -5.86 20.89 -22.90
CA LEU A 187 -6.60 21.09 -21.65
C LEU A 187 -5.84 22.10 -20.82
N SER A 188 -6.53 23.08 -20.25
CA SER A 188 -5.90 24.19 -19.51
C SER A 188 -6.31 24.18 -18.05
N SER A 189 -5.36 24.56 -17.19
CA SER A 189 -5.55 24.74 -15.74
C SER A 189 -6.13 23.51 -15.03
N ILE A 190 -5.63 22.33 -15.40
CA ILE A 190 -6.11 21.07 -14.83
C ILE A 190 -5.47 20.85 -13.46
N SER A 191 -6.29 20.77 -12.42
CA SER A 191 -5.89 20.50 -11.04
C SER A 191 -6.41 19.15 -10.50
N GLY A 192 -7.32 18.48 -11.22
CA GLY A 192 -7.82 17.14 -10.88
C GLY A 192 -6.85 16.03 -11.28
N ASP A 193 -7.20 14.78 -10.96
CA ASP A 193 -6.40 13.58 -11.30
C ASP A 193 -6.42 13.31 -12.81
N LEU A 194 -5.56 14.05 -13.55
CA LEU A 194 -5.49 13.97 -15.00
C LEU A 194 -4.97 12.62 -15.45
N MET A 195 -5.79 11.93 -16.23
CA MET A 195 -5.42 10.72 -16.96
C MET A 195 -5.55 10.99 -18.46
N TYR A 196 -4.59 10.50 -19.25
CA TYR A 196 -4.45 10.85 -20.66
C TYR A 196 -4.01 9.65 -21.51
N PHE A 197 -4.49 9.63 -22.75
CA PHE A 197 -4.14 8.65 -23.76
C PHE A 197 -4.18 9.28 -25.15
N LYS A 198 -3.25 8.92 -26.03
CA LYS A 198 -3.25 9.35 -27.42
C LYS A 198 -2.81 8.20 -28.34
N LYS A 199 -3.51 8.03 -29.45
CA LYS A 199 -3.22 6.98 -30.43
C LYS A 199 -3.58 7.43 -31.83
N ASN A 200 -2.69 7.15 -32.79
CA ASN A 200 -2.99 7.23 -34.20
C ASN A 200 -3.50 5.87 -34.68
N MET A 201 -4.58 5.87 -35.44
CA MET A 201 -5.18 4.65 -35.98
C MET A 201 -5.78 4.89 -37.36
N THR A 202 -5.53 3.99 -38.30
CA THR A 202 -6.23 3.97 -39.58
C THR A 202 -7.53 3.20 -39.43
N VAL A 203 -8.65 3.82 -39.79
CA VAL A 203 -9.97 3.18 -39.82
C VAL A 203 -10.05 2.31 -41.04
N THR A 204 -10.24 0.99 -40.87
CA THR A 204 -10.32 0.02 -41.95
C THR A 204 -11.75 -0.14 -42.42
N GLY A 205 -11.94 -0.34 -43.73
CA GLY A 205 -13.24 -0.52 -44.35
C GLY A 205 -13.84 -1.91 -44.19
N ASN A 206 -13.07 -2.87 -43.70
CA ASN A 206 -13.50 -4.27 -43.57
C ASN A 206 -13.23 -4.73 -42.13
N GLY A 207 -14.25 -4.84 -41.32
CA GLY A 207 -14.15 -5.36 -39.95
C GLY A 207 -14.46 -4.35 -38.84
N VAL A 208 -14.28 -4.78 -37.61
CA VAL A 208 -14.50 -3.95 -36.42
C VAL A 208 -13.22 -3.16 -36.12
N ASN A 209 -13.34 -1.83 -36.02
CA ASN A 209 -12.25 -0.97 -35.60
C ASN A 209 -12.35 -0.79 -34.07
N ASN A 210 -11.45 -1.38 -33.31
CA ASN A 210 -11.41 -1.23 -31.86
C ASN A 210 -10.36 -0.21 -31.45
N LEU A 211 -10.78 0.79 -30.69
CA LEU A 211 -9.90 1.72 -30.01
C LEU A 211 -9.79 1.29 -28.54
N ASP A 212 -8.78 0.49 -28.23
CA ASP A 212 -8.46 0.12 -26.86
C ASP A 212 -7.73 1.30 -26.19
N VAL A 213 -8.36 1.86 -25.18
CA VAL A 213 -7.87 3.02 -24.42
C VAL A 213 -7.34 2.55 -23.07
N ILE A 214 -6.11 2.90 -22.76
CA ILE A 214 -5.52 2.76 -21.44
C ILE A 214 -5.13 4.17 -20.99
N LEU A 215 -5.88 4.72 -20.03
CA LEU A 215 -5.63 6.05 -19.52
C LEU A 215 -4.46 6.04 -18.53
N LYS A 216 -3.45 6.89 -18.74
CA LYS A 216 -2.28 7.01 -17.88
C LYS A 216 -2.34 8.25 -17.02
N HIS A 217 -2.11 8.08 -15.70
CA HIS A 217 -2.00 9.20 -14.78
C HIS A 217 -0.86 10.14 -15.19
N GLN A 218 -1.11 11.44 -15.17
CA GLN A 218 -0.14 12.47 -15.55
C GLN A 218 0.53 13.11 -14.33
N TYR A 219 -0.09 13.04 -13.17
CA TYR A 219 0.41 13.61 -11.92
C TYR A 219 0.80 12.51 -10.94
N SER A 220 1.80 12.81 -10.12
CA SER A 220 2.23 11.90 -9.07
C SER A 220 1.23 11.89 -7.92
N GLN A 221 1.19 10.79 -7.18
CA GLN A 221 0.42 10.69 -5.94
C GLN A 221 1.28 10.07 -4.85
N ILE A 222 1.32 10.68 -3.67
CA ILE A 222 2.15 10.20 -2.55
C ILE A 222 1.25 9.96 -1.34
N THR A 223 1.31 8.74 -0.80
CA THR A 223 0.73 8.41 0.49
C THR A 223 1.84 8.35 1.53
N THR A 224 1.79 9.24 2.52
CA THR A 224 2.82 9.34 3.56
C THR A 224 2.37 8.60 4.82
N LYS A 225 3.21 7.70 5.30
CA LYS A 225 3.01 6.95 6.55
C LYS A 225 4.11 7.30 7.55
N LEU A 226 3.73 7.82 8.70
CA LEU A 226 4.63 8.01 9.84
C LEU A 226 4.48 6.83 10.78
N ASP A 227 5.59 6.20 11.15
CA ASP A 227 5.66 5.07 12.06
C ASP A 227 6.55 5.44 13.26
N ALA A 228 5.93 5.72 14.39
CA ALA A 228 6.55 6.10 15.64
C ALA A 228 6.55 4.98 16.69
N ARG A 229 6.25 3.72 16.30
CA ARG A 229 6.16 2.58 17.23
C ARG A 229 7.37 2.38 18.14
N GLN A 230 8.52 2.91 17.76
CA GLN A 230 9.74 2.84 18.58
C GLN A 230 9.93 4.03 19.52
N VAL A 231 9.13 5.09 19.39
CA VAL A 231 9.31 6.34 20.11
C VAL A 231 8.04 6.86 20.79
N GLY A 232 6.86 6.34 20.47
CA GLY A 232 5.61 6.70 21.13
C GLY A 232 4.42 6.91 20.20
N ASN A 233 3.43 7.70 20.63
CA ASN A 233 2.23 8.01 19.84
C ASN A 233 2.35 9.39 19.21
N ILE A 234 1.95 9.49 17.94
CA ILE A 234 1.90 10.75 17.20
C ILE A 234 0.60 11.46 17.55
N SER A 235 0.68 12.51 18.35
CA SER A 235 -0.48 13.28 18.79
C SER A 235 -0.83 14.44 17.85
N ALA A 236 0.13 14.92 17.06
CA ALA A 236 -0.12 15.95 16.05
C ALA A 236 0.88 15.88 14.88
N VAL A 237 0.39 16.22 13.70
CA VAL A 237 1.19 16.58 12.52
C VAL A 237 0.58 17.85 11.95
N THR A 238 1.34 18.95 11.94
CA THR A 238 0.84 20.25 11.53
C THR A 238 1.65 20.83 10.38
N ASN A 239 0.97 21.57 9.48
CA ASN A 239 1.58 22.26 8.35
C ASN A 239 2.44 21.37 7.44
N ALA A 240 2.00 20.12 7.25
CA ALA A 240 2.69 19.21 6.35
C ALA A 240 2.48 19.61 4.89
N THR A 241 3.57 19.74 4.13
CA THR A 241 3.53 20.16 2.71
C THR A 241 4.59 19.46 1.88
N ILE A 242 4.30 19.28 0.57
CA ILE A 242 5.25 18.81 -0.44
C ILE A 242 5.58 19.94 -1.41
N THR A 243 6.86 20.12 -1.72
CA THR A 243 7.39 21.07 -2.69
C THR A 243 8.50 20.41 -3.55
N PRO A 244 8.78 20.88 -4.78
CA PRO A 244 7.98 21.84 -5.54
C PRO A 244 6.66 21.23 -6.02
N ALA A 245 5.60 22.03 -6.01
CA ALA A 245 4.31 21.67 -6.57
C ALA A 245 3.69 22.88 -7.29
N ASN A 246 2.73 22.57 -8.16
CA ASN A 246 1.99 23.56 -8.94
C ASN A 246 0.50 23.41 -8.67
N SER A 247 -0.25 24.49 -8.82
CA SER A 247 -1.69 24.51 -8.61
C SER A 247 -2.45 23.77 -9.72
N SER A 248 -1.89 23.78 -10.93
CA SER A 248 -2.47 23.11 -12.11
C SER A 248 -1.40 22.89 -13.19
N ALA A 249 -1.79 22.18 -14.25
CA ALA A 249 -1.01 22.13 -15.49
C ALA A 249 -1.93 22.19 -16.71
N ASP A 250 -1.36 22.64 -17.84
CA ASP A 250 -1.95 22.48 -19.16
C ASP A 250 -1.32 21.25 -19.82
N ILE A 251 -2.09 20.50 -20.62
CA ILE A 251 -1.54 19.43 -21.48
C ILE A 251 -1.81 19.75 -22.95
N SER A 252 -0.78 19.76 -23.78
CA SER A 252 -0.88 19.94 -25.21
C SER A 252 -1.24 18.63 -25.90
N PHE A 253 -2.27 18.62 -26.77
CA PHE A 253 -2.60 17.43 -27.57
C PHE A 253 -1.61 17.17 -28.70
N ALA A 254 -0.88 18.20 -29.15
CA ALA A 254 0.14 18.04 -30.17
C ALA A 254 1.33 17.22 -29.66
N THR A 255 1.85 17.58 -28.50
CA THR A 255 3.15 17.10 -28.00
C THR A 255 3.05 16.21 -26.76
N ASP A 256 1.85 16.08 -26.17
CA ASP A 256 1.59 15.40 -24.90
C ASP A 256 2.33 16.03 -23.70
N ALA A 257 2.94 17.21 -23.93
CA ALA A 257 3.73 17.88 -22.91
C ALA A 257 2.86 18.64 -21.93
N LEU A 258 3.26 18.57 -20.64
CA LEU A 258 2.67 19.34 -19.56
C LEU A 258 3.37 20.70 -19.41
N THR A 259 2.58 21.75 -19.22
CA THR A 259 3.06 23.08 -18.81
C THR A 259 2.48 23.36 -17.43
N TYR A 260 3.34 23.53 -16.44
CA TYR A 260 2.95 23.68 -15.04
C TYR A 260 2.67 25.13 -14.68
N ASN A 261 1.57 25.39 -13.96
CA ASN A 261 1.08 26.72 -13.63
C ASN A 261 0.99 26.91 -12.10
N GLY A 262 1.41 28.08 -11.64
CA GLY A 262 1.26 28.53 -10.24
C GLY A 262 2.06 27.67 -9.25
N SER A 263 3.14 28.19 -8.69
CA SER A 263 3.92 27.50 -7.66
C SER A 263 3.17 27.50 -6.32
N ILE A 264 3.05 26.33 -5.69
CA ILE A 264 2.41 26.17 -4.38
C ILE A 264 3.22 25.23 -3.48
N SER A 265 2.92 25.24 -2.19
CA SER A 265 3.26 24.15 -1.27
C SER A 265 2.03 23.26 -1.14
N GLN A 266 2.10 22.04 -1.67
CA GLN A 266 0.97 21.11 -1.67
C GLN A 266 0.72 20.54 -0.27
N PRO A 267 -0.45 20.80 0.35
CA PRO A 267 -0.74 20.30 1.69
C PRO A 267 -0.84 18.79 1.75
N VAL A 268 -0.32 18.20 2.85
CA VAL A 268 -0.45 16.78 3.18
C VAL A 268 -1.32 16.65 4.41
N THR A 269 -2.44 15.94 4.30
CA THR A 269 -3.44 15.84 5.37
C THR A 269 -3.38 14.49 6.07
N PHE A 270 -3.26 14.52 7.40
CA PHE A 270 -3.34 13.34 8.27
C PHE A 270 -4.64 13.41 9.07
N SER A 271 -5.49 12.39 8.94
CA SER A 271 -6.83 12.37 9.55
C SER A 271 -6.88 11.72 10.93
N ALA A 272 -6.05 10.72 11.19
CA ALA A 272 -5.97 10.05 12.48
C ALA A 272 -4.75 10.54 13.26
N GLN A 273 -4.92 10.80 14.54
CA GLN A 273 -3.89 11.25 15.46
C GLN A 273 -3.99 10.45 16.77
N ASN A 274 -3.00 10.60 17.64
CA ASN A 274 -2.87 9.87 18.89
C ASN A 274 -2.62 8.35 18.71
N LEU A 275 -1.98 8.00 17.60
CA LEU A 275 -1.63 6.65 17.23
C LEU A 275 -0.12 6.53 17.00
N PRO A 276 0.46 5.33 17.21
CA PRO A 276 1.88 5.11 16.92
C PRO A 276 2.17 5.05 15.41
N ILE A 277 1.12 4.89 14.60
CA ILE A 277 1.19 4.95 13.14
C ILE A 277 0.08 5.87 12.65
N VAL A 278 0.45 6.87 11.86
CA VAL A 278 -0.50 7.75 11.17
C VAL A 278 -0.21 7.76 9.68
N THR A 279 -1.27 7.77 8.87
CA THR A 279 -1.16 7.74 7.41
C THR A 279 -1.92 8.94 6.84
N SER A 280 -1.31 9.63 5.88
CA SER A 280 -1.97 10.73 5.17
C SER A 280 -3.04 10.22 4.21
N SER A 281 -3.97 11.09 3.86
CA SER A 281 -4.71 10.91 2.62
C SER A 281 -3.73 10.91 1.43
N PRO A 282 -4.03 10.19 0.32
CA PRO A 282 -3.23 10.28 -0.88
C PRO A 282 -3.13 11.74 -1.35
N THR A 283 -1.90 12.23 -1.51
CA THR A 283 -1.62 13.62 -1.89
C THR A 283 -1.19 13.67 -3.35
N GLN A 284 -1.98 14.32 -4.19
CA GLN A 284 -1.61 14.56 -5.58
C GLN A 284 -0.54 15.65 -5.66
N VAL A 285 0.50 15.41 -6.45
CA VAL A 285 1.61 16.35 -6.66
C VAL A 285 1.72 16.67 -8.15
N ILE A 286 1.34 17.90 -8.51
CA ILE A 286 1.49 18.43 -9.86
C ILE A 286 2.87 19.08 -9.96
N SER A 287 3.83 18.36 -10.54
CA SER A 287 5.22 18.80 -10.60
C SER A 287 5.91 18.14 -11.79
N ASN A 288 6.91 18.81 -12.35
CA ASN A 288 7.80 18.19 -13.33
C ASN A 288 8.69 17.13 -12.68
N THR A 289 9.34 16.29 -13.49
CA THR A 289 10.33 15.34 -12.99
C THR A 289 11.37 16.05 -12.15
N THR A 290 11.49 15.71 -10.88
CA THR A 290 12.40 16.36 -9.95
C THR A 290 13.18 15.34 -9.12
N THR A 291 14.44 15.67 -8.85
CA THR A 291 15.29 14.97 -7.86
C THR A 291 15.38 15.76 -6.55
N THR A 292 14.69 16.88 -6.44
CA THR A 292 14.76 17.84 -5.34
C THR A 292 13.45 17.98 -4.60
N GLY A 293 12.56 17.00 -4.73
CA GLY A 293 11.31 16.97 -3.97
C GLY A 293 11.57 17.01 -2.47
N GLN A 294 10.73 17.74 -1.74
CA GLN A 294 10.85 17.92 -0.31
C GLN A 294 9.49 17.73 0.34
N LEU A 295 9.45 16.88 1.37
CA LEU A 295 8.32 16.85 2.31
C LEU A 295 8.73 17.60 3.57
N ASN A 296 8.02 18.68 3.87
CA ASN A 296 8.11 19.37 5.14
C ASN A 296 6.90 18.95 6.01
N LEU A 297 7.16 18.37 7.18
CA LEU A 297 6.10 17.98 8.12
C LEU A 297 5.77 19.08 9.13
N GLY A 298 6.36 20.27 8.99
CA GLY A 298 6.17 21.38 9.93
C GLY A 298 6.51 20.94 11.35
N THR A 299 5.49 20.57 12.13
CA THR A 299 5.71 20.05 13.48
C THR A 299 5.08 18.68 13.63
N VAL A 300 5.86 17.70 14.08
CA VAL A 300 5.39 16.37 14.50
C VAL A 300 5.54 16.27 16.01
N THR A 301 4.45 16.00 16.71
CA THR A 301 4.43 15.83 18.17
C THR A 301 4.25 14.35 18.50
N VAL A 302 5.24 13.79 19.21
CA VAL A 302 5.23 12.40 19.68
C VAL A 302 5.31 12.41 21.20
N ASP A 303 4.33 11.84 21.89
CA ASP A 303 4.21 11.83 23.36
C ASP A 303 4.48 13.19 24.01
N GLY A 304 3.95 14.27 23.41
CA GLY A 304 4.10 15.64 23.90
C GLY A 304 5.40 16.33 23.49
N VAL A 305 6.35 15.65 22.86
CA VAL A 305 7.59 16.25 22.32
C VAL A 305 7.39 16.64 20.87
N SER A 306 7.57 17.92 20.58
CA SER A 306 7.40 18.48 19.23
C SER A 306 8.74 18.69 18.53
N LYS A 307 8.87 18.21 17.29
CA LYS A 307 10.03 18.41 16.44
C LYS A 307 9.59 18.79 15.02
N SER A 308 10.34 19.68 14.38
CA SER A 308 10.19 19.93 12.95
C SER A 308 10.94 18.85 12.15
N MET A 309 10.41 18.53 10.97
CA MET A 309 10.96 17.43 10.17
C MET A 309 10.86 17.77 8.69
N THR A 310 11.98 17.68 7.99
CA THR A 310 12.06 17.89 6.55
C THR A 310 12.78 16.72 5.92
N ILE A 311 12.15 16.12 4.92
CA ILE A 311 12.71 15.07 4.08
C ILE A 311 12.95 15.68 2.71
N ASP A 312 14.20 15.82 2.31
CA ASP A 312 14.61 16.40 1.04
C ASP A 312 15.12 15.34 0.05
N LYS A 313 15.47 15.80 -1.15
CA LYS A 313 16.00 14.98 -2.24
C LYS A 313 15.08 13.81 -2.67
N LEU A 314 13.78 13.96 -2.49
CA LEU A 314 12.83 12.98 -2.99
C LEU A 314 12.77 13.08 -4.52
N LYS A 315 12.96 11.97 -5.19
CA LYS A 315 12.74 11.88 -6.63
C LYS A 315 11.26 11.53 -6.86
N ILE A 316 10.53 12.51 -7.39
CA ILE A 316 9.08 12.36 -7.65
C ILE A 316 8.89 12.46 -9.17
N THR A 317 8.60 11.33 -9.81
CA THR A 317 8.37 11.25 -11.26
C THR A 317 6.89 11.44 -11.55
N PRO A 318 6.50 12.33 -12.49
CA PRO A 318 5.09 12.52 -12.87
C PRO A 318 4.42 11.20 -13.27
N GLY A 319 3.15 11.05 -12.92
CA GLY A 319 2.37 9.83 -13.22
C GLY A 319 2.62 8.65 -12.28
N VAL A 320 3.68 8.66 -11.48
CA VAL A 320 4.01 7.57 -10.56
C VAL A 320 3.30 7.75 -9.22
N ARG A 321 2.78 6.65 -8.70
CA ARG A 321 2.22 6.57 -7.33
C ARG A 321 3.27 6.07 -6.37
N TYR A 322 3.36 6.68 -5.18
CA TYR A 322 4.37 6.37 -4.18
C TYR A 322 3.79 6.09 -2.81
N ASN A 323 4.45 5.19 -2.07
CA ASN A 323 4.36 5.09 -0.62
C ASN A 323 5.62 5.71 -0.02
N LEU A 324 5.47 6.76 0.78
CA LEU A 324 6.55 7.36 1.55
C LEU A 324 6.42 6.92 3.02
N ASN A 325 7.26 5.98 3.41
CA ASN A 325 7.30 5.46 4.77
C ASN A 325 8.38 6.19 5.58
N LEU A 326 7.98 6.85 6.66
CA LEU A 326 8.82 7.59 7.58
C LEU A 326 8.85 6.85 8.91
N ARG A 327 9.91 6.11 9.19
CA ARG A 327 10.08 5.40 10.45
C ARG A 327 10.90 6.27 11.41
N LEU A 328 10.26 6.71 12.48
CA LEU A 328 10.93 7.40 13.57
C LEU A 328 11.62 6.36 14.45
N GLY A 329 12.88 6.60 14.72
CA GLY A 329 13.70 5.75 15.56
C GLY A 329 14.51 6.57 16.55
N PRO A 330 14.83 6.02 17.71
CA PRO A 330 15.74 6.66 18.63
C PRO A 330 17.19 6.43 18.23
N CYS A 331 18.02 7.42 18.44
CA CYS A 331 19.49 7.27 18.40
C CYS A 331 19.94 6.72 19.74
N ARG A 332 19.91 5.41 19.85
CA ARG A 332 20.19 4.69 21.07
C ARG A 332 21.04 3.48 20.78
N GLN A 333 21.96 3.23 21.68
CA GLN A 333 22.67 1.96 21.77
C GLN A 333 21.92 1.07 22.75
N ASP A 334 21.73 -0.17 22.34
CA ASP A 334 21.21 -1.19 23.24
C ASP A 334 22.29 -1.56 24.25
N ILE A 335 21.94 -1.51 25.52
CA ILE A 335 22.74 -2.13 26.56
C ILE A 335 22.50 -3.64 26.46
N ASN A 336 23.50 -4.44 26.79
CA ASN A 336 23.43 -5.89 26.72
C ASN A 336 22.08 -6.42 27.24
N PRO A 337 21.33 -7.19 26.44
CA PRO A 337 20.05 -7.73 26.87
C PRO A 337 20.20 -8.62 28.10
N VAL A 338 19.32 -8.43 29.08
CA VAL A 338 19.23 -9.26 30.28
C VAL A 338 18.04 -10.20 30.10
N PRO A 339 18.27 -11.52 29.97
CA PRO A 339 17.20 -12.50 29.84
C PRO A 339 16.42 -12.63 31.15
N PHE A 340 15.10 -12.85 31.02
CA PHE A 340 14.26 -13.23 32.13
C PHE A 340 13.32 -14.37 31.74
N SER A 341 12.93 -15.14 32.77
CA SER A 341 12.01 -16.27 32.61
C SER A 341 11.22 -16.46 33.89
N VAL A 342 9.89 -16.42 33.80
CA VAL A 342 8.98 -16.69 34.91
C VAL A 342 8.28 -18.01 34.62
N LYS A 343 8.26 -18.89 35.61
CA LYS A 343 7.67 -20.21 35.48
C LYS A 343 6.73 -20.49 36.64
N ASP A 344 5.61 -21.07 36.36
CA ASP A 344 4.61 -21.56 37.35
C ASP A 344 4.13 -20.48 38.33
N GLY A 345 3.91 -19.24 37.84
CA GLY A 345 3.45 -18.13 38.66
C GLY A 345 4.48 -17.55 39.65
N VAL A 346 5.73 -17.97 39.51
CA VAL A 346 6.81 -17.48 40.35
C VAL A 346 7.28 -16.14 39.79
N THR A 347 7.42 -15.16 40.70
CA THR A 347 8.05 -13.87 40.37
C THR A 347 9.54 -14.05 40.15
N GLN A 348 10.06 -13.42 39.13
CA GLN A 348 11.51 -13.31 38.93
C GLN A 348 11.96 -11.86 39.08
N THR A 349 12.96 -11.65 39.94
CA THR A 349 13.65 -10.35 40.10
C THR A 349 15.01 -10.44 39.45
N PHE A 350 15.35 -9.45 38.63
CA PHE A 350 16.65 -9.32 37.96
C PHE A 350 17.09 -7.85 37.94
N THR A 351 18.35 -7.62 37.66
CA THR A 351 18.91 -6.25 37.60
C THR A 351 19.19 -5.86 36.15
N MET A 352 18.81 -4.65 35.82
CA MET A 352 19.13 -3.97 34.58
C MET A 352 20.21 -2.94 34.81
N PRO A 353 21.13 -2.69 33.88
CA PRO A 353 22.11 -1.62 33.98
C PRO A 353 21.44 -0.25 34.02
N ALA A 354 22.22 0.79 34.43
CA ALA A 354 21.80 2.16 34.28
C ALA A 354 21.38 2.47 32.84
N THR A 355 20.40 3.33 32.70
CA THR A 355 19.95 3.78 31.38
C THR A 355 19.56 5.26 31.46
N ASP A 356 19.73 6.01 30.39
CA ASP A 356 19.33 7.41 30.30
C ASP A 356 18.16 7.64 29.34
N PHE A 357 17.69 6.56 28.68
CA PHE A 357 16.62 6.67 27.71
C PHE A 357 15.48 5.66 27.88
N GLY A 358 15.41 4.94 28.97
CA GLY A 358 14.37 3.97 29.26
C GLY A 358 14.71 2.54 28.85
N PHE A 359 13.68 1.72 28.64
CA PHE A 359 13.83 0.28 28.46
C PHE A 359 12.97 -0.24 27.32
N VAL A 360 13.39 -1.37 26.75
CA VAL A 360 12.55 -2.22 25.93
C VAL A 360 12.57 -3.63 26.53
N PHE A 361 11.39 -4.19 26.76
CA PHE A 361 11.23 -5.58 27.16
C PHE A 361 10.55 -6.33 26.02
N ASP A 362 11.25 -7.29 25.46
CA ASP A 362 10.74 -8.18 24.40
C ASP A 362 10.38 -9.52 25.04
N ILE A 363 9.13 -9.91 24.92
CA ILE A 363 8.56 -11.16 25.44
C ILE A 363 8.36 -12.10 24.27
N TYR A 364 8.93 -13.31 24.36
CA TYR A 364 8.92 -14.31 23.31
C TYR A 364 7.90 -15.41 23.55
N LYS A 365 7.70 -15.76 24.81
CA LYS A 365 6.64 -16.66 25.25
C LYS A 365 5.87 -16.00 26.37
N LEU A 366 4.58 -16.16 26.35
CA LEU A 366 3.69 -15.61 27.35
C LEU A 366 2.49 -16.54 27.49
N ASP A 367 2.13 -16.83 28.73
CA ASP A 367 0.87 -17.45 29.06
C ASP A 367 -0.25 -16.38 29.09
N ASN A 368 -1.14 -16.42 30.04
CA ASN A 368 -2.35 -15.59 30.05
C ASN A 368 -2.09 -14.16 30.47
N SER A 369 -1.05 -13.89 31.24
CA SER A 369 -0.87 -12.56 31.84
C SER A 369 0.57 -12.24 32.15
N PHE A 370 0.85 -10.95 32.42
CA PHE A 370 2.10 -10.48 33.00
C PHE A 370 1.96 -9.09 33.59
N ASN A 371 2.91 -8.73 34.45
CA ASN A 371 3.24 -7.35 34.80
C ASN A 371 4.74 -7.23 35.05
N LEU A 372 5.26 -6.02 34.93
CA LEU A 372 6.64 -5.68 35.28
C LEU A 372 6.63 -4.61 36.36
N THR A 373 7.50 -4.75 37.35
CA THR A 373 7.75 -3.72 38.38
C THR A 373 9.18 -3.25 38.22
N ILE A 374 9.40 -1.96 38.06
CA ILE A 374 10.72 -1.36 37.90
C ILE A 374 10.94 -0.41 39.06
N ASN A 375 12.00 -0.66 39.85
CA ASN A 375 12.32 0.08 41.05
C ASN A 375 11.13 0.28 42.02
N GLY A 376 10.31 -0.75 42.17
CA GLY A 376 9.12 -0.73 43.03
C GLY A 376 7.85 -0.14 42.39
N THR A 377 7.93 0.39 41.18
CA THR A 377 6.75 0.91 40.44
C THR A 377 6.26 -0.12 39.44
N GLN A 378 5.03 -0.58 39.58
CA GLN A 378 4.38 -1.48 38.61
C GLN A 378 4.12 -0.75 37.30
N MET A 379 4.33 -1.45 36.19
CA MET A 379 4.08 -0.94 34.85
C MET A 379 2.58 -0.67 34.60
N ALA A 380 1.73 -1.59 35.01
CA ALA A 380 0.29 -1.47 34.89
C ALA A 380 -0.36 -1.55 36.29
N SER A 381 -1.47 -0.82 36.49
CA SER A 381 -2.20 -0.77 37.77
C SER A 381 -2.78 -2.15 38.20
N LYS A 382 -2.99 -3.04 37.24
CA LYS A 382 -3.39 -4.44 37.44
C LYS A 382 -2.55 -5.33 36.53
N GLU A 383 -2.61 -6.63 36.74
CA GLU A 383 -2.05 -7.60 35.82
C GLU A 383 -2.60 -7.37 34.40
N ILE A 384 -1.72 -7.39 33.40
CA ILE A 384 -2.10 -7.31 31.99
C ILE A 384 -2.56 -8.70 31.58
N ASN A 385 -3.86 -8.90 31.47
CA ASN A 385 -4.48 -10.19 31.19
C ASN A 385 -4.99 -10.27 29.74
N PHE A 386 -4.48 -11.24 29.00
CA PHE A 386 -4.79 -11.47 27.60
C PHE A 386 -6.02 -12.36 27.40
N GLN A 387 -6.42 -13.10 28.43
CA GLN A 387 -7.51 -14.08 28.38
C GLN A 387 -8.71 -13.64 29.22
N GLY A 388 -9.90 -14.05 28.79
CA GLY A 388 -11.13 -13.83 29.54
C GLY A 388 -11.64 -15.07 30.28
N ASN A 389 -10.83 -16.13 30.40
CA ASN A 389 -11.24 -17.41 31.00
C ASN A 389 -10.91 -17.45 32.50
N ASP A 390 -11.50 -18.41 33.22
CA ASP A 390 -11.24 -18.70 34.63
C ASP A 390 -11.61 -17.59 35.63
N GLY A 391 -12.59 -16.77 35.30
CA GLY A 391 -13.03 -15.66 36.16
C GLY A 391 -12.10 -14.43 36.10
N ALA A 392 -11.01 -14.49 35.38
CA ALA A 392 -10.14 -13.34 35.16
C ALA A 392 -10.70 -12.46 34.03
N THR A 393 -10.71 -11.16 34.27
CA THR A 393 -11.17 -10.20 33.27
C THR A 393 -10.02 -9.83 32.34
N ARG A 394 -10.22 -10.01 31.02
CA ARG A 394 -9.26 -9.50 30.02
C ARG A 394 -9.06 -7.99 30.21
N THR A 395 -7.81 -7.54 30.18
CA THR A 395 -7.46 -6.15 30.41
C THR A 395 -6.65 -5.51 29.27
N VAL A 396 -6.41 -6.28 28.20
CA VAL A 396 -5.64 -5.79 27.03
C VAL A 396 -6.30 -6.25 25.73
N ARG A 397 -6.24 -5.38 24.72
CA ARG A 397 -6.71 -5.64 23.35
C ARG A 397 -5.83 -4.90 22.36
N PHE A 398 -5.92 -5.23 21.08
CA PHE A 398 -5.35 -4.42 20.00
C PHE A 398 -6.15 -3.12 19.82
N ALA A 399 -5.49 -2.07 19.33
CA ALA A 399 -6.12 -0.77 19.09
C ALA A 399 -7.27 -0.84 18.05
N ASP A 400 -7.30 -1.85 17.18
CA ASP A 400 -8.40 -2.12 16.25
C ASP A 400 -9.58 -2.88 16.90
N GLY A 401 -9.48 -3.17 18.19
CA GLY A 401 -10.48 -3.92 18.95
C GLY A 401 -10.33 -5.44 18.90
N THR A 402 -9.35 -5.96 18.16
CA THR A 402 -9.03 -7.41 18.15
C THR A 402 -8.53 -7.84 19.53
N VAL A 403 -8.87 -9.05 19.96
CA VAL A 403 -8.43 -9.66 21.21
C VAL A 403 -7.73 -11.00 20.95
N TYR A 404 -6.84 -11.41 21.86
CA TYR A 404 -6.26 -12.73 21.84
C TYR A 404 -7.29 -13.77 22.32
N GLY A 405 -7.23 -14.94 21.71
CA GLY A 405 -7.99 -16.12 22.09
C GLY A 405 -9.49 -16.08 21.80
N SER A 406 -10.09 -17.24 21.80
CA SER A 406 -11.55 -17.41 21.82
C SER A 406 -12.01 -17.70 23.23
N ASP A 407 -13.11 -17.10 23.65
CA ASP A 407 -13.77 -17.53 24.86
C ASP A 407 -14.28 -18.97 24.65
N VAL A 408 -13.74 -19.89 25.45
CA VAL A 408 -14.34 -21.21 25.72
C VAL A 408 -14.83 -22.04 24.51
N VAL A 409 -13.99 -22.28 23.52
CA VAL A 409 -14.26 -23.39 22.59
C VAL A 409 -13.05 -24.32 22.58
N PRO A 410 -13.19 -25.61 22.95
CA PRO A 410 -12.12 -26.59 22.83
C PRO A 410 -11.54 -26.57 21.42
N ALA A 411 -10.23 -26.79 21.29
CA ALA A 411 -9.50 -26.71 20.02
C ALA A 411 -10.16 -27.52 18.87
N LEU A 412 -10.83 -28.64 19.22
CA LEU A 412 -11.58 -29.49 18.30
C LEU A 412 -12.91 -28.89 17.80
N LEU A 413 -13.41 -27.85 18.45
CA LEU A 413 -14.72 -27.23 18.15
C LEU A 413 -14.56 -25.77 17.69
N ARG A 414 -13.33 -25.27 17.49
CA ARG A 414 -13.08 -23.90 17.04
C ARG A 414 -13.55 -23.74 15.59
N PRO A 415 -14.38 -22.72 15.30
CA PRO A 415 -14.72 -22.43 13.93
C PRO A 415 -13.47 -21.99 13.14
N THR A 416 -13.26 -22.55 11.97
CA THR A 416 -12.24 -22.09 11.02
C THR A 416 -12.95 -21.48 9.81
N PRO A 417 -12.70 -20.22 9.47
CA PRO A 417 -11.76 -19.26 10.08
C PRO A 417 -12.28 -18.67 11.40
N LEU A 418 -11.35 -18.20 12.25
CA LEU A 418 -11.69 -17.48 13.49
C LEU A 418 -12.58 -16.26 13.20
N PRO A 419 -13.49 -15.88 14.11
CA PRO A 419 -14.29 -14.66 13.95
C PRO A 419 -13.44 -13.43 13.71
N ALA A 420 -13.92 -12.49 12.89
CA ALA A 420 -13.19 -11.37 12.29
C ALA A 420 -12.48 -10.38 13.27
N LYS A 421 -12.58 -10.54 14.58
CA LYS A 421 -11.94 -9.69 15.60
C LYS A 421 -11.18 -10.49 16.66
N ARG A 422 -10.75 -11.68 16.37
CA ARG A 422 -9.99 -12.52 17.29
C ARG A 422 -8.77 -13.11 16.60
N THR A 423 -7.70 -13.30 17.36
CA THR A 423 -6.49 -13.99 16.94
C THR A 423 -6.33 -15.32 17.70
N TYR A 424 -5.19 -15.97 17.54
CA TYR A 424 -4.82 -17.14 18.33
C TYR A 424 -4.72 -16.81 19.81
N GLU A 425 -4.82 -17.80 20.66
CA GLU A 425 -4.53 -17.64 22.09
C GLU A 425 -3.08 -17.28 22.28
N ILE A 426 -2.78 -16.41 23.26
CA ILE A 426 -1.41 -15.86 23.41
C ILE A 426 -0.39 -16.97 23.71
N TRP A 427 -0.77 -18.01 24.41
CA TRP A 427 0.11 -19.14 24.74
C TRP A 427 0.43 -20.07 23.55
N ASP A 428 -0.40 -20.04 22.49
CA ASP A 428 -0.16 -20.79 21.25
C ASP A 428 0.83 -20.08 20.33
N LEU A 429 1.18 -18.82 20.65
CA LEU A 429 2.07 -18.02 19.85
C LEU A 429 3.50 -17.99 20.41
N GLU A 430 4.47 -17.99 19.50
CA GLU A 430 5.88 -17.86 19.84
C GLU A 430 6.51 -16.69 19.08
N GLY A 431 7.31 -15.90 19.81
CA GLY A 431 8.18 -14.87 19.26
C GLY A 431 9.65 -15.28 19.29
N THR A 432 10.48 -14.44 18.69
CA THR A 432 11.93 -14.55 18.66
C THR A 432 12.56 -13.20 19.03
N PRO A 433 13.87 -13.11 19.29
CA PRO A 433 14.54 -11.83 19.48
C PRO A 433 14.37 -10.84 18.32
N SER A 434 14.23 -11.32 17.08
CA SER A 434 14.00 -10.49 15.89
C SER A 434 12.53 -10.17 15.65
N ALA A 435 11.62 -11.00 16.18
CA ALA A 435 10.17 -10.88 16.02
C ALA A 435 9.46 -11.25 17.34
N PRO A 436 9.51 -10.38 18.38
CA PRO A 436 8.92 -10.68 19.68
C PRO A 436 7.40 -10.79 19.59
N LEU A 437 6.83 -11.57 20.51
CA LEU A 437 5.39 -11.73 20.64
C LEU A 437 4.73 -10.49 21.25
N VAL A 438 5.32 -9.98 22.34
CA VAL A 438 4.90 -8.73 23.00
C VAL A 438 6.14 -7.86 23.20
N ARG A 439 5.98 -6.56 22.97
CA ARG A 439 7.01 -5.54 23.25
C ARG A 439 6.48 -4.48 24.16
N VAL A 440 7.21 -4.24 25.22
CA VAL A 440 7.02 -3.09 26.13
C VAL A 440 8.10 -2.07 25.83
N VAL A 441 7.73 -0.84 25.52
CA VAL A 441 8.66 0.29 25.36
C VAL A 441 8.40 1.28 26.49
N ILE A 442 9.42 1.58 27.26
CA ILE A 442 9.40 2.63 28.26
C ILE A 442 10.23 3.79 27.75
N SER A 443 9.57 4.92 27.49
CA SER A 443 10.21 6.12 26.94
C SER A 443 11.10 6.82 27.98
N LYS A 444 11.90 7.79 27.53
CA LYS A 444 12.74 8.63 28.42
C LYS A 444 11.95 9.28 29.57
N ASP A 445 10.69 9.62 29.31
CA ASP A 445 9.80 10.24 30.29
C ASP A 445 9.06 9.22 31.18
N GLY A 446 9.38 7.93 31.04
CA GLY A 446 8.75 6.85 31.78
C GLY A 446 7.38 6.41 31.26
N LYS A 447 6.91 6.96 30.16
CA LYS A 447 5.65 6.55 29.52
C LYS A 447 5.82 5.19 28.85
N ILE A 448 4.77 4.39 28.91
CA ILE A 448 4.78 3.00 28.44
C ILE A 448 3.94 2.89 27.18
N SER A 449 4.46 2.19 26.20
CA SER A 449 3.73 1.74 25.00
C SER A 449 3.82 0.23 24.90
N LEU A 450 2.69 -0.40 24.61
CA LEU A 450 2.57 -1.86 24.48
C LEU A 450 2.29 -2.24 23.03
N PHE A 451 2.92 -3.30 22.58
CA PHE A 451 2.71 -3.86 21.24
C PHE A 451 2.61 -5.37 21.34
N GLY A 452 1.79 -5.96 20.48
CA GLY A 452 1.63 -7.41 20.38
C GLY A 452 1.57 -7.87 18.94
N SER A 453 1.91 -9.12 18.70
CA SER A 453 1.77 -9.77 17.40
C SER A 453 0.53 -10.68 17.38
N LYS A 454 -0.24 -10.61 16.30
CA LYS A 454 -1.43 -11.47 16.10
C LYS A 454 -1.10 -12.90 15.66
N SER A 455 0.18 -13.17 15.37
CA SER A 455 0.66 -14.48 14.92
C SER A 455 2.12 -14.68 15.30
N SER A 456 2.58 -15.92 15.38
CA SER A 456 4.01 -16.21 15.59
C SER A 456 4.87 -15.60 14.49
N GLY A 457 5.88 -14.80 14.87
CA GLY A 457 6.75 -14.09 13.94
C GLY A 457 6.09 -12.93 13.18
N GLY A 458 4.85 -12.58 13.49
CA GLY A 458 4.10 -11.50 12.84
C GLY A 458 4.55 -10.09 13.25
N ALA A 459 4.00 -9.08 12.57
CA ALA A 459 4.27 -7.69 12.89
C ALA A 459 3.69 -7.30 14.25
N LEU A 460 4.40 -6.44 14.96
CA LEU A 460 3.91 -5.84 16.20
C LEU A 460 2.88 -4.75 15.89
N GLU A 461 1.71 -4.85 16.51
CA GLU A 461 0.63 -3.88 16.46
C GLU A 461 0.37 -3.30 17.85
N PRO A 462 -0.16 -2.06 17.96
CA PRO A 462 -0.42 -1.43 19.25
C PRO A 462 -1.44 -2.21 20.08
N LEU A 463 -1.16 -2.29 21.39
CA LEU A 463 -2.08 -2.81 22.40
C LEU A 463 -2.57 -1.68 23.31
N GLU A 464 -3.82 -1.76 23.72
CA GLU A 464 -4.48 -0.85 24.67
C GLU A 464 -4.89 -1.61 25.92
N LEU A 465 -4.74 -0.98 27.09
CA LEU A 465 -5.35 -1.48 28.32
C LEU A 465 -6.80 -0.97 28.46
N TYR A 466 -7.66 -1.79 29.06
CA TYR A 466 -9.06 -1.49 29.29
C TYR A 466 -9.57 -2.20 30.55
N ASN A 467 -10.86 -2.17 30.83
CA ASN A 467 -11.49 -2.76 32.03
C ASN A 467 -10.87 -2.27 33.33
N GLY A 468 -10.57 -0.96 33.39
CA GLY A 468 -10.02 -0.32 34.57
C GLY A 468 -8.57 -0.68 34.87
N ASN A 469 -7.83 -1.22 33.88
CA ASN A 469 -6.38 -1.30 33.92
C ASN A 469 -5.77 -0.09 33.22
N THR A 470 -4.72 0.48 33.80
CA THR A 470 -4.03 1.68 33.28
C THR A 470 -2.52 1.54 33.38
N LEU A 471 -1.81 2.19 32.50
CA LEU A 471 -0.34 2.26 32.55
C LEU A 471 0.11 3.34 33.51
N ASN A 472 1.15 3.04 34.28
CA ASN A 472 1.82 3.96 35.18
C ASN A 472 3.00 4.64 34.49
N THR A 473 3.54 5.71 35.11
CA THR A 473 4.79 6.31 34.67
C THR A 473 5.95 5.71 35.47
N ILE A 474 6.95 5.17 34.75
CA ILE A 474 8.11 4.53 35.39
C ILE A 474 9.23 5.52 35.63
N LYS A 475 9.85 5.40 36.80
CA LYS A 475 11.09 6.09 37.13
C LYS A 475 12.22 5.08 37.30
N TRP A 476 13.40 5.41 36.79
CA TRP A 476 14.57 4.54 36.86
C TRP A 476 15.84 5.33 37.24
N ASN A 477 16.90 4.57 37.60
CA ASN A 477 18.21 5.09 37.89
C ASN A 477 19.01 5.28 36.61
N THR A 478 19.56 6.46 36.40
CA THR A 478 20.44 6.81 35.28
C THR A 478 21.92 6.55 35.58
N THR A 479 22.29 6.33 36.84
CA THR A 479 23.69 6.15 37.29
C THR A 479 23.93 4.86 38.08
N GLY A 480 22.89 4.09 38.37
CA GLY A 480 23.00 2.83 39.12
C GLY A 480 22.22 1.73 38.45
N THR A 481 22.21 0.55 39.04
CA THR A 481 21.39 -0.56 38.55
C THR A 481 19.92 -0.31 38.83
N ASN A 482 19.07 -0.86 37.97
CA ASN A 482 17.62 -0.88 38.13
C ASN A 482 17.17 -2.29 38.47
N THR A 483 16.28 -2.39 39.46
CA THR A 483 15.67 -3.68 39.79
C THR A 483 14.39 -3.87 39.02
N VAL A 484 14.26 -4.97 38.34
CA VAL A 484 13.06 -5.35 37.60
C VAL A 484 12.50 -6.64 38.15
N THR A 485 11.21 -6.63 38.46
CA THR A 485 10.49 -7.84 38.88
C THR A 485 9.43 -8.14 37.82
N ALA A 486 9.54 -9.29 37.21
CA ALA A 486 8.53 -9.81 36.30
C ALA A 486 7.56 -10.71 37.08
N THR A 487 6.26 -10.49 36.89
CA THR A 487 5.19 -11.24 37.54
C THR A 487 4.27 -11.86 36.52
N GLN A 488 3.69 -13.02 36.85
CA GLN A 488 2.69 -13.71 36.06
C GLN A 488 1.70 -14.34 37.03
N SER A 489 0.49 -13.80 37.12
CA SER A 489 -0.50 -14.21 38.11
C SER A 489 -1.59 -15.15 37.55
N VAL A 490 -1.85 -15.06 36.25
CA VAL A 490 -2.82 -15.94 35.58
C VAL A 490 -2.04 -16.84 34.61
N ILE A 491 -2.03 -18.12 34.91
CA ILE A 491 -1.23 -19.12 34.22
C ILE A 491 -2.14 -20.26 33.79
N ASN A 492 -1.84 -20.87 32.67
CA ASN A 492 -2.49 -22.07 32.17
C ASN A 492 -1.50 -23.24 32.07
N ILE A 493 -0.59 -23.21 31.11
CA ILE A 493 0.34 -24.32 30.83
C ILE A 493 1.76 -23.87 30.46
N THR A 494 1.98 -22.62 30.15
CA THR A 494 3.28 -22.12 29.67
C THR A 494 3.96 -21.20 30.68
N TYR A 495 5.04 -20.60 30.29
CA TYR A 495 5.78 -19.65 31.09
C TYR A 495 6.06 -18.39 30.27
N MET A 496 6.36 -17.29 30.96
CA MET A 496 6.84 -16.07 30.31
C MET A 496 8.37 -16.13 30.16
N SER A 497 8.87 -15.78 28.98
CA SER A 497 10.30 -15.57 28.74
C SER A 497 10.54 -14.41 27.80
N GLY A 498 11.66 -13.71 28.02
CA GLY A 498 12.01 -12.55 27.22
C GLY A 498 13.37 -11.95 27.59
N ASN A 499 13.65 -10.78 27.03
CA ASN A 499 14.83 -9.99 27.34
C ASN A 499 14.46 -8.55 27.69
N GLY A 500 15.09 -8.01 28.72
CA GLY A 500 15.07 -6.56 29.03
C GLY A 500 16.32 -5.90 28.46
N THR A 501 16.15 -4.78 27.78
CA THR A 501 17.26 -4.02 27.20
C THR A 501 17.14 -2.56 27.61
N GLY A 502 18.14 -2.04 28.31
CA GLY A 502 18.27 -0.59 28.55
C GLY A 502 18.72 0.13 27.28
N LYS A 503 18.40 1.41 27.19
CA LYS A 503 18.78 2.26 26.07
C LYS A 503 19.63 3.42 26.54
N GLN A 504 20.79 3.61 25.92
CA GLN A 504 21.64 4.79 26.12
C GLN A 504 21.57 5.70 24.91
N ILE A 505 21.52 7.00 25.12
CA ILE A 505 21.60 7.98 24.05
C ILE A 505 23.00 7.91 23.42
N VAL A 506 23.03 7.79 22.10
CA VAL A 506 24.24 7.89 21.32
C VAL A 506 24.07 8.96 20.26
N THR A 507 25.17 9.57 19.85
CA THR A 507 25.14 10.58 18.77
C THR A 507 24.50 9.99 17.52
N CYS A 508 23.49 10.67 16.99
CA CYS A 508 22.89 10.34 15.69
C CYS A 508 23.85 10.73 14.56
N ASN A 509 24.82 9.90 14.25
CA ASN A 509 25.56 10.09 13.01
C ASN A 509 24.68 9.70 11.82
N PRO A 510 24.43 10.62 10.85
CA PRO A 510 23.63 10.35 9.66
C PRO A 510 24.26 9.30 8.75
#